data_6dd04b0c6a2b8381baa4e462c3af88cb
#
_entry.id   6dd04b0c6a2b8381baa4e462c3af88cb
#
_cell.length_a   1.000
_cell.length_b   1.000
_cell.length_c   1.000
_cell.angle_alpha   90.00
_cell.angle_beta   90.00
_cell.angle_gamma   90.00
#
_symmetry.space_group_name_H-M   'P 1'
#
loop_
_entity.id
_entity.type
_entity.pdbx_description
1 polymer ?
#
loop_
_entity_poly.entity_id
_entity_poly.type
_entity_poly.pdbx_seq_one_letter_code
_entity_poly.pdbx_strand_id
1 'polypeptide(L)'
;ASDVYKRQHINGVKADAYDFLHMERRSSKAVHNIGGGKVPVIISDHLSDVSDGNLQPDFLYIEKDNEIISYPGEETSRQTVSPLFTANGLQQLEASDAEIKFLQLSYPELNERIWDTIENIPGIVVILTSRHINPVGECRAFFHALLRRKCTVPVVVQLTYAENTLEDLQLKAAADFGALLLDGFADGIWLRNTGNIPAEKILACMYGILQAARQRTSKTEYISCPGCGRTLFDLTQTIARVKAATSHLKTLKIGIMGCIVNGPGEMADADYGYVGAGRNRISLYK
;
A
#
# COMPACT_ATOMS: atom_id res chain seq x y z
N ALA A 1 24.66 12.86 -15.74
CA ALA A 1 23.47 12.23 -15.09
C ALA A 1 23.82 10.99 -14.25
N SER A 2 24.75 10.14 -14.72
CA SER A 2 25.12 8.93 -13.97
C SER A 2 25.83 9.20 -12.63
N ASP A 3 26.45 10.36 -12.45
CA ASP A 3 27.24 10.69 -11.26
C ASP A 3 26.39 11.21 -10.09
N VAL A 4 25.22 11.76 -10.38
CA VAL A 4 24.32 12.25 -9.31
C VAL A 4 23.71 11.08 -8.55
N TYR A 5 23.36 9.99 -9.21
CA TYR A 5 22.83 8.78 -8.58
C TYR A 5 23.88 8.02 -7.74
N LYS A 6 25.16 8.11 -8.11
CA LYS A 6 26.24 7.43 -7.37
C LYS A 6 26.60 8.10 -6.03
N ARG A 7 26.22 9.36 -5.82
CA ARG A 7 26.57 10.13 -4.61
C ARG A 7 25.50 10.10 -3.52
N GLN A 8 24.35 9.50 -3.78
CA GLN A 8 23.28 9.36 -2.77
C GLN A 8 23.47 8.09 -1.95
N HIS A 9 24.65 7.92 -1.37
CA HIS A 9 24.88 6.82 -0.43
C HIS A 9 24.24 7.14 0.91
N ILE A 10 23.31 6.29 1.32
CA ILE A 10 22.87 6.25 2.71
C ILE A 10 23.99 5.60 3.50
N ASN A 11 24.67 6.41 4.32
CA ASN A 11 25.83 5.95 5.09
C ASN A 11 25.45 4.75 5.96
N GLY A 12 26.26 3.71 5.93
CA GLY A 12 26.09 2.52 6.75
C GLY A 12 25.29 1.38 6.09
N VAL A 13 24.73 1.56 4.89
CA VAL A 13 24.07 0.48 4.18
C VAL A 13 25.07 -0.26 3.31
N LYS A 14 25.38 -1.49 3.69
CA LYS A 14 25.97 -2.46 2.76
C LYS A 14 24.83 -3.22 2.11
N ALA A 15 24.79 -3.27 0.78
CA ALA A 15 23.89 -4.15 0.06
C ALA A 15 24.27 -5.59 0.42
N ASP A 16 23.43 -6.26 1.19
CA ASP A 16 23.50 -7.71 1.35
C ASP A 16 23.04 -8.35 0.03
N ALA A 17 23.45 -9.58 -0.20
CA ALA A 17 22.94 -10.35 -1.33
C ALA A 17 21.43 -10.54 -1.14
N TYR A 18 20.64 -9.74 -1.85
CA TYR A 18 19.19 -9.83 -1.87
C TYR A 18 18.76 -10.44 -3.20
N ASP A 19 17.98 -11.51 -3.16
CA ASP A 19 17.47 -12.14 -4.37
C ASP A 19 16.28 -11.35 -4.92
N PHE A 20 16.56 -10.42 -5.82
CA PHE A 20 15.54 -9.62 -6.50
C PHE A 20 14.69 -10.42 -7.50
N LEU A 21 15.09 -11.63 -7.84
CA LEU A 21 14.35 -12.49 -8.78
C LEU A 21 13.32 -13.39 -8.08
N HIS A 22 13.58 -13.73 -6.80
CA HIS A 22 12.72 -14.59 -6.00
C HIS A 22 12.36 -13.90 -4.69
N MET A 23 11.77 -12.71 -4.83
CA MET A 23 11.42 -11.89 -3.69
C MET A 23 10.24 -12.49 -2.91
N GLU A 24 10.45 -12.73 -1.62
CA GLU A 24 9.41 -13.09 -0.68
C GLU A 24 9.02 -11.88 0.16
N ARG A 25 7.73 -11.75 0.45
CA ARG A 25 7.26 -10.70 1.37
C ARG A 25 7.90 -10.90 2.74
N ARG A 26 8.43 -9.82 3.32
CA ARG A 26 9.02 -9.83 4.64
C ARG A 26 8.04 -10.39 5.68
N SER A 27 8.46 -11.35 6.46
CA SER A 27 7.67 -11.84 7.59
C SER A 27 7.67 -10.80 8.71
N SER A 28 6.48 -10.44 9.20
CA SER A 28 6.27 -9.58 10.35
C SER A 28 5.35 -10.26 11.37
N LYS A 29 5.50 -9.91 12.66
CA LYS A 29 4.54 -10.36 13.69
C LYS A 29 3.21 -9.60 13.53
N ALA A 30 2.10 -10.23 13.89
CA ALA A 30 0.82 -9.55 13.92
C ALA A 30 0.71 -8.65 15.16
N VAL A 31 0.34 -7.39 14.96
CA VAL A 31 -0.11 -6.49 16.02
C VAL A 31 -1.51 -6.01 15.61
N HIS A 32 -2.53 -6.50 16.28
CA HIS A 32 -3.92 -6.29 15.90
C HIS A 32 -4.16 -6.74 14.43
N ASN A 33 -4.59 -5.81 13.54
CA ASN A 33 -4.78 -6.07 12.12
C ASN A 33 -3.57 -5.69 11.24
N ILE A 34 -2.43 -5.32 11.84
CA ILE A 34 -1.21 -4.89 11.14
C ILE A 34 -0.18 -6.03 11.16
N GLY A 35 0.44 -6.32 10.02
CA GLY A 35 1.46 -7.37 9.90
C GLY A 35 0.92 -8.79 9.94
N GLY A 36 1.75 -9.77 10.23
CA GLY A 36 1.37 -11.18 10.30
C GLY A 36 0.86 -11.76 8.96
N GLY A 37 1.34 -11.25 7.83
CA GLY A 37 0.89 -11.67 6.50
C GLY A 37 -0.48 -11.12 6.09
N LYS A 38 -1.09 -10.27 6.91
CA LYS A 38 -2.36 -9.60 6.59
C LYS A 38 -2.20 -8.59 5.47
N VAL A 39 -3.33 -8.13 4.94
CA VAL A 39 -3.39 -7.06 3.93
C VAL A 39 -2.79 -5.78 4.52
N PRO A 40 -1.94 -5.05 3.78
CA PRO A 40 -1.37 -3.80 4.26
C PRO A 40 -2.45 -2.78 4.62
N VAL A 41 -2.29 -2.17 5.80
CA VAL A 41 -3.23 -1.16 6.29
C VAL A 41 -2.98 0.21 5.69
N ILE A 42 -4.01 1.05 5.73
CA ILE A 42 -3.95 2.47 5.36
C ILE A 42 -4.17 3.32 6.59
N ILE A 43 -3.21 4.20 6.89
CA ILE A 43 -3.39 5.30 7.84
C ILE A 43 -3.63 6.58 7.04
N SER A 44 -4.56 7.44 7.49
CA SER A 44 -4.88 8.72 6.85
C SER A 44 -5.02 9.83 7.89
N ASP A 45 -4.74 11.06 7.49
CA ASP A 45 -5.00 12.26 8.30
C ASP A 45 -6.48 12.69 8.24
N HIS A 46 -7.25 12.12 7.32
CA HIS A 46 -8.62 12.52 7.04
C HIS A 46 -9.53 11.32 6.77
N LEU A 47 -10.78 11.43 7.18
CA LEU A 47 -11.86 10.54 6.73
C LEU A 47 -12.41 11.04 5.39
N SER A 48 -12.85 10.13 4.54
CA SER A 48 -13.70 10.51 3.42
C SER A 48 -15.16 10.59 3.87
N ASP A 49 -15.96 11.42 3.19
CA ASP A 49 -17.40 11.50 3.46
C ASP A 49 -18.06 10.13 3.27
N VAL A 50 -18.80 9.69 4.29
CA VAL A 50 -19.42 8.36 4.36
C VAL A 50 -20.59 8.21 3.36
N SER A 51 -21.07 9.31 2.77
CA SER A 51 -22.32 9.38 2.00
C SER A 51 -22.35 8.56 0.70
N ASP A 52 -21.19 8.11 0.15
CA ASP A 52 -21.13 7.51 -1.18
C ASP A 52 -20.50 6.10 -1.26
N GLY A 53 -20.52 5.33 -0.17
CA GLY A 53 -19.83 4.03 -0.14
C GLY A 53 -18.33 4.16 -0.39
N ASN A 54 -17.77 5.29 -0.03
CA ASN A 54 -16.39 5.67 -0.23
C ASN A 54 -15.43 4.80 0.59
N LEU A 55 -14.22 4.66 0.08
CA LEU A 55 -13.14 3.98 0.77
C LEU A 55 -12.85 4.70 2.09
N GLN A 56 -12.68 3.93 3.18
CA GLN A 56 -12.29 4.45 4.49
C GLN A 56 -10.88 3.96 4.85
N PRO A 57 -10.08 4.72 5.58
CA PRO A 57 -8.80 4.24 6.09
C PRO A 57 -9.02 3.19 7.19
N ASP A 58 -8.03 2.34 7.42
CA ASP A 58 -8.07 1.40 8.56
C ASP A 58 -7.78 2.14 9.87
N PHE A 59 -6.99 3.20 9.81
CA PHE A 59 -6.63 4.05 10.93
C PHE A 59 -6.67 5.53 10.54
N LEU A 60 -7.12 6.36 11.50
CA LEU A 60 -7.15 7.81 11.38
C LEU A 60 -6.15 8.43 12.36
N TYR A 61 -5.26 9.28 11.86
CA TYR A 61 -4.38 10.09 12.69
C TYR A 61 -5.05 11.38 13.11
N ILE A 62 -5.05 11.65 14.41
CA ILE A 62 -5.57 12.89 15.02
C ILE A 62 -4.38 13.74 15.46
N GLU A 63 -4.04 14.73 14.65
CA GLU A 63 -2.84 15.56 14.88
C GLU A 63 -2.86 16.31 16.21
N LYS A 64 -4.03 16.83 16.63
CA LYS A 64 -4.18 17.57 17.88
C LYS A 64 -3.80 16.75 19.12
N ASP A 65 -4.15 15.49 19.12
CA ASP A 65 -3.96 14.60 20.27
C ASP A 65 -2.73 13.71 20.09
N ASN A 66 -2.11 13.74 18.91
CA ASN A 66 -1.01 12.87 18.49
C ASN A 66 -1.33 11.39 18.68
N GLU A 67 -2.54 11.00 18.26
CA GLU A 67 -3.08 9.66 18.42
C GLU A 67 -3.51 9.08 17.07
N ILE A 68 -3.44 7.76 16.97
CA ILE A 68 -3.93 6.99 15.82
C ILE A 68 -5.12 6.15 16.30
N ILE A 69 -6.27 6.35 15.68
CA ILE A 69 -7.52 5.71 16.06
C ILE A 69 -7.86 4.65 15.02
N SER A 70 -8.17 3.43 15.46
CA SER A 70 -8.67 2.42 14.53
C SER A 70 -10.06 2.80 14.03
N TYR A 71 -10.24 2.77 12.71
CA TYR A 71 -11.56 2.93 12.12
C TYR A 71 -12.28 1.56 12.16
N PRO A 72 -13.50 1.46 12.70
CA PRO A 72 -14.19 0.18 12.82
C PRO A 72 -14.50 -0.36 11.42
N GLY A 73 -13.90 -1.51 11.08
CA GLY A 73 -14.33 -2.32 9.97
C GLY A 73 -15.61 -3.11 10.35
N GLU A 74 -16.18 -3.81 9.37
CA GLU A 74 -17.42 -4.60 9.57
C GLU A 74 -17.28 -5.67 10.67
N GLU A 75 -16.06 -6.07 11.04
CA GLU A 75 -15.81 -7.15 12.00
C GLU A 75 -15.48 -6.69 13.44
N THR A 76 -15.18 -5.41 13.66
CA THR A 76 -14.79 -4.90 14.99
C THR A 76 -15.56 -3.67 15.40
N SER A 77 -16.46 -3.84 16.35
CA SER A 77 -17.29 -2.76 16.91
C SER A 77 -16.56 -1.83 17.89
N ARG A 78 -15.29 -2.13 18.26
CA ARG A 78 -14.56 -1.36 19.26
C ARG A 78 -13.45 -0.55 18.61
N GLN A 79 -13.58 0.76 18.72
CA GLN A 79 -12.54 1.72 18.33
C GLN A 79 -11.40 1.67 19.35
N THR A 80 -10.16 1.50 18.87
CA THR A 80 -8.95 1.58 19.71
C THR A 80 -8.27 2.90 19.46
N VAL A 81 -7.87 3.57 20.54
CA VAL A 81 -7.05 4.79 20.51
C VAL A 81 -5.63 4.40 20.87
N SER A 82 -4.68 4.77 20.05
CA SER A 82 -3.29 4.37 20.18
C SER A 82 -2.37 5.59 20.08
N PRO A 83 -1.52 5.83 21.05
CA PRO A 83 -0.60 6.96 21.01
C PRO A 83 0.49 6.78 19.96
N LEU A 84 0.94 7.90 19.37
CA LEU A 84 2.09 7.95 18.48
C LEU A 84 3.30 8.48 19.26
N PHE A 85 4.28 7.63 19.46
CA PHE A 85 5.55 7.98 20.12
C PHE A 85 6.64 8.30 19.11
N THR A 86 7.64 9.05 19.54
CA THR A 86 8.87 9.30 18.78
C THR A 86 10.07 8.65 19.48
N ALA A 87 11.23 8.63 18.84
CA ALA A 87 12.47 8.13 19.41
C ALA A 87 12.84 8.77 20.77
N ASN A 88 12.39 10.01 21.01
CA ASN A 88 12.62 10.70 22.28
C ASN A 88 11.59 10.32 23.37
N GLY A 89 10.49 9.69 22.99
CA GLY A 89 9.38 9.32 23.88
C GLY A 89 9.40 7.86 24.35
N LEU A 90 10.53 7.18 24.32
CA LEU A 90 10.60 5.74 24.65
C LEU A 90 10.16 5.42 26.08
N GLN A 91 10.44 6.29 27.04
CA GLN A 91 10.01 6.08 28.44
C GLN A 91 8.47 6.09 28.55
N GLN A 92 7.80 6.99 27.84
CA GLN A 92 6.33 7.04 27.80
C GLN A 92 5.76 5.83 27.06
N LEU A 93 6.44 5.37 25.98
CA LEU A 93 6.06 4.16 25.25
C LEU A 93 6.17 2.92 26.15
N GLU A 94 7.26 2.78 26.90
CA GLU A 94 7.50 1.68 27.84
C GLU A 94 6.46 1.64 28.97
N ALA A 95 6.04 2.81 29.45
CA ALA A 95 5.04 2.96 30.50
C ALA A 95 3.58 2.86 29.99
N SER A 96 3.37 2.80 28.69
CA SER A 96 2.02 2.79 28.11
C SER A 96 1.41 1.39 28.14
N ASP A 97 0.15 1.30 28.60
CA ASP A 97 -0.68 0.08 28.59
C ASP A 97 -1.48 -0.10 27.28
N ALA A 98 -1.25 0.76 26.26
CA ALA A 98 -1.96 0.69 25.00
C ALA A 98 -1.68 -0.66 24.28
N GLU A 99 -2.74 -1.27 23.73
CA GLU A 99 -2.62 -2.52 22.97
C GLU A 99 -1.76 -2.36 21.71
N ILE A 100 -1.87 -1.19 21.05
CA ILE A 100 -1.04 -0.81 19.91
C ILE A 100 -0.25 0.42 20.30
N LYS A 101 1.06 0.40 20.05
CA LYS A 101 1.98 1.50 20.32
C LYS A 101 2.66 1.88 19.01
N PHE A 102 2.27 2.98 18.41
CA PHE A 102 2.93 3.46 17.20
C PHE A 102 4.22 4.20 17.56
N LEU A 103 5.34 3.76 17.00
CA LEU A 103 6.65 4.37 17.20
C LEU A 103 7.16 4.94 15.88
N GLN A 104 7.17 6.26 15.76
CA GLN A 104 7.71 6.96 14.60
C GLN A 104 9.22 7.00 14.63
N LEU A 105 9.84 6.48 13.57
CA LEU A 105 11.29 6.38 13.40
C LEU A 105 11.70 6.70 11.97
N SER A 106 12.94 7.17 11.85
CA SER A 106 13.71 7.17 10.59
C SER A 106 14.92 6.25 10.69
N TYR A 107 15.56 5.89 9.58
CA TYR A 107 16.72 5.00 9.59
C TYR A 107 17.89 5.52 10.46
N PRO A 108 18.27 6.82 10.43
CA PRO A 108 19.35 7.35 11.25
C PRO A 108 19.10 7.29 12.77
N GLU A 109 17.87 7.15 13.21
CA GLU A 109 17.51 7.07 14.62
C GLU A 109 17.75 5.68 15.22
N LEU A 110 18.00 4.67 14.37
CA LEU A 110 18.28 3.31 14.85
C LEU A 110 19.54 3.27 15.71
N ASN A 111 19.38 2.86 16.95
CA ASN A 111 20.43 2.63 17.92
C ASN A 111 20.07 1.42 18.80
N GLU A 112 20.96 0.96 19.66
CA GLU A 112 20.73 -0.25 20.46
C GLU A 112 19.51 -0.14 21.38
N ARG A 113 19.20 1.04 21.93
CA ARG A 113 17.99 1.23 22.74
C ARG A 113 16.71 1.11 21.92
N ILE A 114 16.69 1.65 20.70
CA ILE A 114 15.54 1.49 19.77
C ILE A 114 15.39 0.01 19.40
N TRP A 115 16.48 -0.68 19.11
CA TRP A 115 16.44 -2.11 18.80
C TRP A 115 15.85 -2.91 19.96
N ASP A 116 16.33 -2.69 21.18
CA ASP A 116 15.82 -3.36 22.37
C ASP A 116 14.32 -3.10 22.56
N THR A 117 13.88 -1.86 22.34
CA THR A 117 12.48 -1.46 22.44
C THR A 117 11.61 -2.21 21.43
N ILE A 118 11.94 -2.19 20.12
CA ILE A 118 11.11 -2.78 19.07
C ILE A 118 11.12 -4.32 19.04
N GLU A 119 12.17 -4.94 19.57
CA GLU A 119 12.29 -6.38 19.65
C GLU A 119 11.55 -6.96 20.87
N ASN A 120 11.60 -6.29 22.03
CA ASN A 120 11.15 -6.84 23.30
C ASN A 120 9.79 -6.31 23.78
N ILE A 121 9.38 -5.09 23.41
CA ILE A 121 8.10 -4.54 23.86
C ILE A 121 6.95 -5.04 22.97
N PRO A 122 5.89 -5.60 23.54
CA PRO A 122 4.74 -6.06 22.77
C PRO A 122 3.90 -4.87 22.24
N GLY A 123 3.17 -5.11 21.16
CA GLY A 123 2.21 -4.16 20.62
C GLY A 123 2.82 -3.02 19.80
N ILE A 124 4.14 -3.02 19.55
CA ILE A 124 4.78 -1.96 18.77
C ILE A 124 4.53 -2.15 17.27
N VAL A 125 4.15 -1.05 16.62
CA VAL A 125 4.11 -0.86 15.17
C VAL A 125 5.01 0.33 14.84
N VAL A 126 5.99 0.14 13.97
CA VAL A 126 6.86 1.23 13.54
C VAL A 126 6.18 2.05 12.44
N ILE A 127 6.15 3.37 12.61
CA ILE A 127 5.83 4.33 11.55
C ILE A 127 7.17 4.81 10.99
N LEU A 128 7.56 4.24 9.87
CA LEU A 128 8.83 4.56 9.20
C LEU A 128 8.68 5.84 8.39
N THR A 129 9.42 6.87 8.74
CA THR A 129 9.47 8.14 8.02
C THR A 129 10.82 8.36 7.35
N SER A 130 10.85 9.21 6.32
CA SER A 130 12.08 9.65 5.70
C SER A 130 12.02 11.14 5.37
N ARG A 131 13.13 11.85 5.66
CA ARG A 131 13.39 13.21 5.20
C ARG A 131 14.57 13.26 4.23
N HIS A 132 15.06 12.11 3.83
CA HIS A 132 16.17 12.00 2.91
C HIS A 132 15.72 12.37 1.49
N ILE A 133 16.63 12.91 0.68
CA ILE A 133 16.36 13.23 -0.74
C ILE A 133 16.00 11.99 -1.57
N ASN A 134 16.41 10.80 -1.11
CA ASN A 134 16.02 9.51 -1.65
C ASN A 134 15.26 8.72 -0.54
N PRO A 135 13.95 8.96 -0.38
CA PRO A 135 13.19 8.34 0.70
C PRO A 135 13.09 6.81 0.54
N VAL A 136 12.98 6.32 -0.70
CA VAL A 136 12.94 4.87 -0.98
C VAL A 136 14.22 4.18 -0.55
N GLY A 137 15.38 4.78 -0.84
CA GLY A 137 16.68 4.25 -0.44
C GLY A 137 16.83 4.19 1.08
N GLU A 138 16.40 5.23 1.80
CA GLU A 138 16.45 5.26 3.26
C GLU A 138 15.50 4.23 3.88
N CYS A 139 14.27 4.11 3.37
CA CYS A 139 13.34 3.09 3.80
C CYS A 139 13.86 1.67 3.55
N ARG A 140 14.46 1.41 2.38
CA ARG A 140 15.13 0.14 2.08
C ARG A 140 16.24 -0.18 3.08
N ALA A 141 17.05 0.83 3.44
CA ALA A 141 18.10 0.67 4.45
C ALA A 141 17.53 0.21 5.80
N PHE A 142 16.42 0.81 6.22
CA PHE A 142 15.71 0.42 7.44
C PHE A 142 15.23 -1.05 7.36
N PHE A 143 14.55 -1.43 6.28
CA PHE A 143 14.07 -2.81 6.10
C PHE A 143 15.21 -3.83 6.04
N HIS A 144 16.32 -3.52 5.37
CA HIS A 144 17.52 -4.39 5.38
C HIS A 144 18.15 -4.50 6.78
N ALA A 145 18.10 -3.44 7.58
CA ALA A 145 18.54 -3.53 8.99
C ALA A 145 17.64 -4.47 9.81
N LEU A 146 16.31 -4.41 9.60
CA LEU A 146 15.37 -5.37 10.22
C LEU A 146 15.66 -6.82 9.78
N LEU A 147 15.86 -7.04 8.48
CA LEU A 147 16.14 -8.37 7.94
C LEU A 147 17.44 -8.96 8.53
N ARG A 148 18.51 -8.17 8.62
CA ARG A 148 19.77 -8.60 9.24
C ARG A 148 19.63 -9.01 10.71
N ARG A 149 18.81 -8.27 11.46
CA ARG A 149 18.50 -8.59 12.86
C ARG A 149 17.40 -9.65 13.02
N LYS A 150 16.80 -10.11 11.94
CA LYS A 150 15.61 -10.97 11.95
C LYS A 150 14.47 -10.38 12.79
N CYS A 151 14.40 -9.05 12.86
CA CYS A 151 13.35 -8.35 13.58
C CYS A 151 12.06 -8.37 12.79
N THR A 152 11.00 -8.87 13.41
CA THR A 152 9.68 -9.06 12.77
C THR A 152 8.67 -7.98 13.15
N VAL A 153 9.11 -6.83 13.70
CA VAL A 153 8.21 -5.71 14.02
C VAL A 153 7.42 -5.26 12.78
N PRO A 154 6.10 -5.08 12.84
CA PRO A 154 5.34 -4.57 11.70
C PRO A 154 5.67 -3.10 11.45
N VAL A 155 5.70 -2.72 10.17
CA VAL A 155 6.12 -1.38 9.73
C VAL A 155 5.10 -0.78 8.77
N VAL A 156 4.62 0.40 9.09
CA VAL A 156 3.84 1.26 8.19
C VAL A 156 4.77 2.36 7.66
N VAL A 157 4.87 2.51 6.35
CA VAL A 157 5.70 3.56 5.75
C VAL A 157 4.89 4.83 5.63
N GLN A 158 5.43 5.94 6.18
CA GLN A 158 4.87 7.28 6.06
C GLN A 158 5.77 8.14 5.17
N LEU A 159 5.22 8.64 4.07
CA LEU A 159 5.90 9.62 3.20
C LEU A 159 5.03 10.87 3.04
N THR A 160 5.69 12.03 3.01
CA THR A 160 5.04 13.34 2.91
C THR A 160 5.41 14.03 1.62
N TYR A 161 4.41 14.52 0.91
CA TYR A 161 4.52 15.26 -0.34
C TYR A 161 3.96 16.68 -0.19
N ALA A 162 4.19 17.53 -1.19
CA ALA A 162 3.69 18.90 -1.26
C ALA A 162 3.11 19.21 -2.65
N GLU A 163 2.41 18.22 -3.23
CA GLU A 163 1.91 18.30 -4.60
C GLU A 163 0.55 19.01 -4.66
N ASN A 164 0.37 19.82 -5.69
CA ASN A 164 -0.89 20.54 -5.93
C ASN A 164 -1.73 19.91 -7.05
N THR A 165 -1.17 18.97 -7.81
CA THR A 165 -1.91 18.20 -8.81
C THR A 165 -1.99 16.73 -8.40
N LEU A 166 -3.14 16.12 -8.68
CA LEU A 166 -3.35 14.70 -8.38
C LEU A 166 -2.39 13.82 -9.18
N GLU A 167 -2.10 14.18 -10.42
CA GLU A 167 -1.20 13.44 -11.30
C GLU A 167 0.22 13.37 -10.74
N ASP A 168 0.79 14.51 -10.33
CA ASP A 168 2.13 14.56 -9.73
C ASP A 168 2.18 13.74 -8.44
N LEU A 169 1.16 13.85 -7.58
CA LEU A 169 1.06 13.05 -6.37
C LEU A 169 1.03 11.55 -6.69
N GLN A 170 0.19 11.14 -7.63
CA GLN A 170 0.08 9.74 -8.03
C GLN A 170 1.38 9.19 -8.59
N LEU A 171 2.05 9.92 -9.48
CA LEU A 171 3.32 9.50 -10.06
C LEU A 171 4.40 9.31 -9.00
N LYS A 172 4.60 10.32 -8.13
CA LYS A 172 5.63 10.26 -7.09
C LYS A 172 5.32 9.21 -6.04
N ALA A 173 4.13 9.23 -5.49
CA ALA A 173 3.72 8.29 -4.44
C ALA A 173 3.69 6.84 -4.95
N ALA A 174 3.22 6.60 -6.18
CA ALA A 174 3.24 5.26 -6.76
C ALA A 174 4.67 4.76 -7.01
N ALA A 175 5.59 5.62 -7.44
CA ALA A 175 6.99 5.25 -7.59
C ALA A 175 7.63 4.87 -6.24
N ASP A 176 7.42 5.67 -5.20
CA ASP A 176 8.07 5.49 -3.91
C ASP A 176 7.46 4.31 -3.12
N PHE A 177 6.15 4.33 -2.86
CA PHE A 177 5.47 3.24 -2.16
C PHE A 177 5.46 1.95 -2.97
N GLY A 178 5.23 2.06 -4.29
CA GLY A 178 5.19 0.90 -5.18
C GLY A 178 6.51 0.13 -5.17
N ALA A 179 7.65 0.83 -5.20
CA ALA A 179 8.96 0.21 -5.10
C ALA A 179 9.12 -0.61 -3.81
N LEU A 180 8.73 -0.04 -2.65
CA LEU A 180 8.83 -0.72 -1.35
C LEU A 180 7.86 -1.90 -1.23
N LEU A 181 6.65 -1.75 -1.74
CA LEU A 181 5.64 -2.82 -1.74
C LEU A 181 6.02 -3.98 -2.66
N LEU A 182 6.61 -3.69 -3.83
CA LEU A 182 7.13 -4.70 -4.76
C LEU A 182 8.38 -5.40 -4.22
N ASP A 183 9.18 -4.74 -3.38
CA ASP A 183 10.27 -5.37 -2.63
C ASP A 183 9.75 -6.28 -1.48
N GLY A 184 8.43 -6.40 -1.28
CA GLY A 184 7.84 -7.17 -0.19
C GLY A 184 7.94 -6.51 1.17
N PHE A 185 8.22 -5.23 1.20
CA PHE A 185 8.32 -4.41 2.42
C PHE A 185 6.99 -3.73 2.74
N ALA A 186 6.88 -3.24 3.99
CA ALA A 186 5.74 -2.54 4.55
C ALA A 186 4.48 -3.40 4.82
N ASP A 187 3.95 -3.21 6.01
CA ASP A 187 2.69 -3.79 6.48
C ASP A 187 1.55 -2.77 6.40
N GLY A 188 1.84 -1.57 5.92
CA GLY A 188 0.89 -0.50 5.67
C GLY A 188 1.55 0.73 5.06
N ILE A 189 0.71 1.66 4.61
CA ILE A 189 1.13 2.93 4.02
C ILE A 189 0.36 4.10 4.65
N TRP A 190 1.06 5.23 4.77
CA TRP A 190 0.50 6.50 5.20
C TRP A 190 1.04 7.62 4.30
N LEU A 191 0.23 8.05 3.34
CA LEU A 191 0.55 9.13 2.43
C LEU A 191 0.04 10.44 3.00
N ARG A 192 0.94 11.37 3.28
CA ARG A 192 0.61 12.76 3.66
C ARG A 192 0.89 13.69 2.48
N ASN A 193 0.04 14.68 2.31
CA ASN A 193 0.27 15.73 1.31
C ASN A 193 -0.09 17.09 1.89
N THR A 194 0.85 18.01 1.89
CA THR A 194 0.66 19.40 2.36
C THR A 194 0.19 20.34 1.25
N GLY A 195 0.13 19.88 0.00
CA GLY A 195 -0.42 20.61 -1.13
C GLY A 195 -1.95 20.54 -1.18
N ASN A 196 -2.54 21.25 -2.13
CA ASN A 196 -3.99 21.43 -2.22
C ASN A 196 -4.68 20.32 -3.01
N ILE A 197 -4.71 19.10 -2.44
CA ILE A 197 -5.41 17.94 -3.04
C ILE A 197 -6.47 17.47 -2.04
N PRO A 198 -7.73 17.25 -2.47
CA PRO A 198 -8.79 16.74 -1.61
C PRO A 198 -8.45 15.41 -0.94
N ALA A 199 -8.84 15.25 0.32
CA ALA A 199 -8.52 14.09 1.15
C ALA A 199 -8.98 12.76 0.53
N GLU A 200 -10.18 12.74 -0.06
CA GLU A 200 -10.72 11.55 -0.73
C GLU A 200 -9.86 11.12 -1.93
N LYS A 201 -9.19 12.06 -2.60
CA LYS A 201 -8.27 11.74 -3.71
C LYS A 201 -6.96 11.15 -3.20
N ILE A 202 -6.47 11.65 -2.06
CA ILE A 202 -5.28 11.10 -1.39
C ILE A 202 -5.56 9.67 -0.93
N LEU A 203 -6.70 9.43 -0.30
CA LEU A 203 -7.11 8.10 0.14
C LEU A 203 -7.29 7.15 -1.05
N ALA A 204 -7.96 7.59 -2.12
CA ALA A 204 -8.11 6.81 -3.34
C ALA A 204 -6.76 6.49 -4.01
N CYS A 205 -5.78 7.39 -3.92
CA CYS A 205 -4.41 7.17 -4.39
C CYS A 205 -3.74 6.03 -3.61
N MET A 206 -3.82 6.02 -2.28
CA MET A 206 -3.27 4.94 -1.44
C MET A 206 -3.87 3.58 -1.79
N TYR A 207 -5.18 3.50 -1.91
CA TYR A 207 -5.85 2.26 -2.34
C TYR A 207 -5.43 1.84 -3.75
N GLY A 208 -5.28 2.80 -4.67
CA GLY A 208 -4.80 2.55 -6.03
C GLY A 208 -3.38 1.98 -6.06
N ILE A 209 -2.47 2.50 -5.23
CA ILE A 209 -1.09 2.03 -5.10
C ILE A 209 -1.08 0.58 -4.58
N LEU A 210 -1.83 0.29 -3.51
CA LEU A 210 -1.89 -1.05 -2.94
C LEU A 210 -2.48 -2.06 -3.93
N GLN A 211 -3.49 -1.66 -4.72
CA GLN A 211 -4.08 -2.51 -5.75
C GLN A 211 -3.13 -2.74 -6.92
N ALA A 212 -2.43 -1.70 -7.40
CA ALA A 212 -1.44 -1.83 -8.46
C ALA A 212 -0.25 -2.72 -8.04
N ALA A 213 0.17 -2.64 -6.78
CA ALA A 213 1.18 -3.52 -6.20
C ALA A 213 0.65 -4.93 -5.84
N ARG A 214 -0.61 -5.25 -6.15
CA ARG A 214 -1.29 -6.52 -5.84
C ARG A 214 -1.29 -6.89 -4.35
N GLN A 215 -1.25 -5.90 -3.47
CA GLN A 215 -1.23 -6.10 -2.02
C GLN A 215 -2.62 -6.02 -1.39
N ARG A 216 -3.53 -5.25 -1.99
CA ARG A 216 -4.91 -5.07 -1.48
C ARG A 216 -5.85 -4.71 -2.62
N THR A 217 -6.92 -5.48 -2.79
CA THR A 217 -7.97 -5.19 -3.79
C THR A 217 -9.07 -4.33 -3.16
N SER A 218 -9.41 -3.22 -3.79
CA SER A 218 -10.44 -2.28 -3.31
C SER A 218 -11.58 -2.05 -4.30
N LYS A 219 -11.35 -2.38 -5.56
CA LYS A 219 -12.32 -2.25 -6.65
C LYS A 219 -12.15 -3.37 -7.65
N THR A 220 -13.21 -3.65 -8.43
CA THR A 220 -13.13 -4.58 -9.56
C THR A 220 -11.99 -4.20 -10.51
N GLU A 221 -11.13 -5.14 -10.84
CA GLU A 221 -10.09 -4.98 -11.83
C GLU A 221 -10.61 -5.42 -13.20
N TYR A 222 -10.39 -4.61 -14.22
CA TYR A 222 -10.80 -4.93 -15.59
C TYR A 222 -9.59 -5.05 -16.48
N ILE A 223 -9.46 -6.21 -17.11
CA ILE A 223 -8.42 -6.50 -18.10
C ILE A 223 -9.09 -6.48 -19.46
N SER A 224 -8.70 -5.58 -20.35
CA SER A 224 -9.27 -5.49 -21.69
C SER A 224 -8.20 -5.34 -22.76
N CYS A 225 -8.37 -6.01 -23.88
CA CYS A 225 -7.50 -5.80 -25.03
C CYS A 225 -7.85 -4.48 -25.75
N PRO A 226 -6.89 -3.88 -26.50
CA PRO A 226 -7.12 -2.63 -27.23
C PRO A 226 -8.05 -2.78 -28.44
N GLY A 227 -8.45 -4.02 -28.76
CA GLY A 227 -9.17 -4.33 -29.98
C GLY A 227 -8.27 -4.51 -31.19
N CYS A 228 -8.71 -5.32 -32.15
CA CYS A 228 -8.03 -5.55 -33.43
C CYS A 228 -9.02 -5.93 -34.49
N GLY A 229 -8.59 -6.17 -35.74
CA GLY A 229 -9.47 -6.58 -36.87
C GLY A 229 -10.23 -7.89 -36.63
N ARG A 230 -9.93 -8.66 -35.59
CA ARG A 230 -10.67 -9.87 -35.18
C ARG A 230 -11.83 -9.57 -34.21
N THR A 231 -11.91 -8.35 -33.70
CA THR A 231 -13.03 -7.92 -32.86
C THR A 231 -14.25 -7.65 -33.70
N LEU A 232 -15.34 -8.41 -33.52
CA LEU A 232 -16.54 -8.38 -34.35
C LEU A 232 -17.72 -7.67 -33.67
N PHE A 233 -17.47 -6.89 -32.64
CA PHE A 233 -18.46 -6.12 -31.87
C PHE A 233 -17.84 -4.83 -31.34
N ASP A 234 -18.67 -3.90 -30.88
CA ASP A 234 -18.20 -2.67 -30.22
C ASP A 234 -17.64 -3.01 -28.85
N LEU A 235 -16.30 -3.16 -28.78
CA LEU A 235 -15.59 -3.50 -27.57
C LEU A 235 -15.68 -2.38 -26.52
N THR A 236 -15.61 -1.13 -26.94
CA THR A 236 -15.67 0.03 -26.03
C THR A 236 -17.01 0.10 -25.32
N GLN A 237 -18.11 -0.03 -26.08
CA GLN A 237 -19.45 -0.04 -25.51
C GLN A 237 -19.67 -1.26 -24.61
N THR A 238 -19.13 -2.42 -25.00
CA THR A 238 -19.22 -3.66 -24.20
C THR A 238 -18.47 -3.51 -22.89
N ILE A 239 -17.24 -2.95 -22.89
CA ILE A 239 -16.47 -2.65 -21.68
C ILE A 239 -17.28 -1.74 -20.75
N ALA A 240 -17.88 -0.67 -21.28
CA ALA A 240 -18.68 0.26 -20.48
C ALA A 240 -19.88 -0.44 -19.82
N ARG A 241 -20.60 -1.29 -20.57
CA ARG A 241 -21.75 -2.06 -20.07
C ARG A 241 -21.35 -3.08 -19.00
N VAL A 242 -20.27 -3.83 -19.22
CA VAL A 242 -19.78 -4.81 -18.25
C VAL A 242 -19.34 -4.10 -16.97
N LYS A 243 -18.59 -3.00 -17.10
CA LYS A 243 -18.16 -2.18 -15.94
C LYS A 243 -19.36 -1.67 -15.14
N ALA A 244 -20.37 -1.12 -15.80
CA ALA A 244 -21.58 -0.63 -15.15
C ALA A 244 -22.32 -1.74 -14.37
N ALA A 245 -22.37 -2.95 -14.92
CA ALA A 245 -23.06 -4.09 -14.32
C ALA A 245 -22.28 -4.77 -13.19
N THR A 246 -20.95 -4.64 -13.13
CA THR A 246 -20.07 -5.44 -12.23
C THR A 246 -19.20 -4.62 -11.29
N SER A 247 -19.26 -3.28 -11.33
CA SER A 247 -18.43 -2.39 -10.50
C SER A 247 -18.60 -2.59 -8.98
N HIS A 248 -19.71 -3.18 -8.56
CA HIS A 248 -19.98 -3.53 -7.17
C HIS A 248 -19.23 -4.79 -6.69
N LEU A 249 -18.66 -5.58 -7.60
CA LEU A 249 -17.96 -6.83 -7.31
C LEU A 249 -16.48 -6.56 -6.98
N LYS A 250 -16.22 -5.85 -5.90
CA LYS A 250 -14.93 -5.20 -5.54
C LYS A 250 -13.70 -6.10 -5.47
N THR A 251 -13.86 -7.42 -5.43
CA THR A 251 -12.74 -8.37 -5.27
C THR A 251 -12.40 -9.12 -6.55
N LEU A 252 -13.14 -8.91 -7.62
CA LEU A 252 -13.00 -9.69 -8.85
C LEU A 252 -12.10 -9.00 -9.88
N LYS A 253 -11.43 -9.83 -10.68
CA LYS A 253 -10.76 -9.48 -11.93
C LYS A 253 -11.58 -9.98 -13.10
N ILE A 254 -11.99 -9.10 -13.99
CA ILE A 254 -12.84 -9.41 -15.12
C ILE A 254 -12.13 -9.09 -16.42
N GLY A 255 -11.89 -10.12 -17.23
CA GLY A 255 -11.35 -10.00 -18.58
C GLY A 255 -12.44 -9.64 -19.59
N ILE A 256 -12.21 -8.66 -20.47
CA ILE A 256 -13.12 -8.31 -21.57
C ILE A 256 -12.30 -8.26 -22.86
N MET A 257 -12.41 -9.32 -23.67
CA MET A 257 -11.53 -9.57 -24.80
C MET A 257 -12.31 -9.59 -26.12
N GLY A 258 -11.76 -8.91 -27.12
CA GLY A 258 -12.38 -8.78 -28.44
C GLY A 258 -12.42 -10.08 -29.26
N CYS A 259 -11.53 -11.05 -29.00
CA CYS A 259 -11.50 -12.31 -29.73
C CYS A 259 -10.94 -13.49 -28.91
N ILE A 260 -11.31 -14.70 -29.33
CA ILE A 260 -10.88 -15.96 -28.70
C ILE A 260 -9.42 -16.30 -28.97
N VAL A 261 -8.75 -15.67 -29.93
CA VAL A 261 -7.39 -16.06 -30.37
C VAL A 261 -6.36 -15.73 -29.29
N ASN A 262 -6.32 -14.47 -28.84
CA ASN A 262 -5.37 -14.01 -27.82
C ASN A 262 -6.04 -13.82 -26.45
N GLY A 263 -7.35 -13.59 -26.45
CA GLY A 263 -8.12 -13.21 -25.26
C GLY A 263 -7.89 -14.12 -24.06
N PRO A 264 -8.01 -15.44 -24.17
CA PRO A 264 -7.80 -16.34 -23.04
C PRO A 264 -6.39 -16.24 -22.43
N GLY A 265 -5.35 -16.06 -23.26
CA GLY A 265 -3.97 -15.88 -22.76
C GLY A 265 -3.75 -14.51 -22.09
N GLU A 266 -4.32 -13.45 -22.67
CA GLU A 266 -4.18 -12.07 -22.13
C GLU A 266 -4.93 -11.83 -20.81
N MET A 267 -5.92 -12.68 -20.50
CA MET A 267 -6.71 -12.61 -19.28
C MET A 267 -6.50 -13.83 -18.36
N ALA A 268 -5.39 -14.52 -18.48
CA ALA A 268 -5.14 -15.78 -17.77
C ALA A 268 -5.25 -15.68 -16.23
N ASP A 269 -5.06 -14.48 -15.67
CA ASP A 269 -5.19 -14.21 -14.23
C ASP A 269 -6.54 -13.54 -13.87
N ALA A 270 -7.51 -13.49 -14.79
CA ALA A 270 -8.86 -13.02 -14.51
C ALA A 270 -9.71 -14.14 -13.89
N ASP A 271 -10.58 -13.75 -12.93
CA ASP A 271 -11.55 -14.68 -12.33
C ASP A 271 -12.67 -15.02 -13.31
N TYR A 272 -13.05 -14.06 -14.15
CA TYR A 272 -14.08 -14.22 -15.18
C TYR A 272 -13.67 -13.54 -16.48
N GLY A 273 -14.04 -14.15 -17.61
CA GLY A 273 -13.76 -13.60 -18.93
C GLY A 273 -14.98 -13.51 -19.84
N TYR A 274 -15.17 -12.34 -20.45
CA TYR A 274 -16.09 -12.11 -21.55
C TYR A 274 -15.27 -12.01 -22.84
N VAL A 275 -15.38 -12.99 -23.72
CA VAL A 275 -14.50 -13.13 -24.89
C VAL A 275 -15.32 -13.27 -26.16
N GLY A 276 -15.03 -12.44 -27.16
CA GLY A 276 -15.64 -12.56 -28.48
C GLY A 276 -15.26 -13.87 -29.17
N ALA A 277 -16.24 -14.71 -29.48
CA ALA A 277 -16.05 -16.04 -30.08
C ALA A 277 -16.52 -16.13 -31.54
N GLY A 278 -16.89 -15.00 -32.16
CA GLY A 278 -17.37 -14.93 -33.52
C GLY A 278 -18.49 -13.91 -33.67
N ARG A 279 -19.10 -13.84 -34.87
CA ARG A 279 -20.18 -12.90 -35.14
C ARG A 279 -21.39 -13.21 -34.24
N ASN A 280 -21.79 -12.26 -33.39
CA ASN A 280 -22.88 -12.38 -32.42
C ASN A 280 -22.71 -13.55 -31.42
N ARG A 281 -21.47 -13.98 -31.16
CA ARG A 281 -21.17 -15.04 -30.18
C ARG A 281 -20.10 -14.57 -29.20
N ILE A 282 -20.29 -14.95 -27.96
CA ILE A 282 -19.32 -14.75 -26.89
C ILE A 282 -19.07 -16.07 -26.19
N SER A 283 -17.87 -16.21 -25.64
CA SER A 283 -17.52 -17.26 -24.66
C SER A 283 -17.33 -16.63 -23.30
N LEU A 284 -17.92 -17.23 -22.28
CA LEU A 284 -17.70 -16.86 -20.89
C LEU A 284 -16.70 -17.86 -20.29
N TYR A 285 -15.72 -17.32 -19.59
CA TYR A 285 -14.68 -18.07 -18.89
C TYR A 285 -14.79 -17.83 -17.38
N LYS A 286 -14.41 -18.85 -16.59
CA LYS A 286 -14.34 -18.81 -15.13
C LYS A 286 -13.07 -19.50 -14.70
#